data_0a8d74cfb1b1c346b811c3038fe85864
#
_entry.id   0a8d74cfb1b1c346b811c3038fe85864
#
_cell.length_a   1.000
_cell.length_b   1.000
_cell.length_c   1.000
_cell.angle_alpha   90.00
_cell.angle_beta   90.00
_cell.angle_gamma   90.00
#
_symmetry.space_group_name_H-M   'P 1'
#
loop_
_entity.id
_entity.type
_entity.pdbx_description
1 polymer ?
#
loop_
_entity_poly.entity_id
_entity_poly.type
_entity_poly.pdbx_seq_one_letter_code
_entity_poly.pdbx_strand_id
1 'polypeptide(L)' 'MGYEHTNSKGRTYHLNSKDVTLKSTGRVQTIYYFSKDSRSTGCNLPSGKVVIENSKTGLPMLKNG' A
#
# COMPACT_ATOMS: atom_id res chain seq x y z
N MET A 1 13.49 4.78 1.90
CA MET A 1 13.26 3.49 1.23
C MET A 1 11.98 2.88 1.75
N GLY A 2 11.16 2.37 0.86
CA GLY A 2 9.88 1.81 1.22
C GLY A 2 9.87 0.28 1.07
N TYR A 3 8.79 -0.31 1.52
CA TYR A 3 8.55 -1.74 1.36
C TYR A 3 8.26 -2.06 -0.10
N GLU A 4 8.83 -3.14 -0.59
CA GLU A 4 8.60 -3.63 -1.95
C GLU A 4 7.94 -4.99 -1.88
N HIS A 5 7.03 -5.26 -2.80
CA HIS A 5 6.36 -6.54 -2.94
C HIS A 5 6.41 -7.00 -4.38
N THR A 6 6.94 -8.20 -4.61
CA THR A 6 6.92 -8.81 -5.93
C THR A 6 5.77 -9.81 -5.98
N ASN A 7 4.84 -9.61 -6.90
CA ASN A 7 3.67 -10.48 -7.00
C ASN A 7 4.00 -11.79 -7.74
N SER A 8 3.01 -12.66 -7.84
CA SER A 8 3.17 -13.96 -8.49
C SER A 8 3.46 -13.86 -10.00
N LYS A 9 3.17 -12.71 -10.59
CA LYS A 9 3.45 -12.46 -12.01
C LYS A 9 4.83 -11.86 -12.25
N GLY A 10 5.64 -11.72 -11.20
CA GLY A 10 7.00 -11.18 -11.30
C GLY A 10 7.07 -9.67 -11.37
N ARG A 11 6.00 -8.97 -11.05
CA ARG A 11 5.99 -7.51 -11.02
C ARG A 11 6.27 -7.00 -9.62
N THR A 12 7.12 -5.99 -9.52
CA THR A 12 7.46 -5.38 -8.23
C THR A 12 6.65 -4.12 -8.05
N TYR A 13 6.05 -4.00 -6.85
CA TYR A 13 5.28 -2.84 -6.45
C TYR A 13 5.90 -2.23 -5.20
N HIS A 14 5.76 -0.91 -5.07
CA HIS A 14 6.29 -0.17 -3.92
C HIS A 14 5.14 0.31 -3.06
N LEU A 15 5.26 0.13 -1.76
CA LEU A 15 4.24 0.57 -0.81
C LEU A 15 4.39 2.06 -0.56
N ASN A 16 3.28 2.76 -0.63
CA ASN A 16 3.20 4.20 -0.37
C ASN A 16 2.14 4.48 0.68
N SER A 17 2.26 5.61 1.35
CA SER A 17 1.24 6.08 2.28
C SER A 17 0.82 7.48 1.93
N LYS A 18 -0.44 7.80 2.24
CA LYS A 18 -1.00 9.12 1.98
C LYS A 18 -1.99 9.47 3.08
N ASP A 19 -1.95 10.71 3.53
CA ASP A 19 -2.91 11.21 4.50
C ASP A 19 -4.08 11.83 3.75
N VAL A 20 -5.29 11.41 4.12
CA VAL A 20 -6.53 11.89 3.50
C VAL A 20 -7.41 12.46 4.58
N THR A 21 -7.95 13.66 4.36
CA THR A 21 -8.88 14.29 5.28
C THR A 21 -10.29 13.85 4.91
N LEU A 22 -10.99 13.25 5.87
CA LEU A 22 -12.37 12.82 5.69
C LEU A 22 -13.31 14.00 5.86
N LYS A 23 -14.11 14.28 4.83
CA LYS A 23 -15.04 15.43 4.85
C LYS A 23 -16.16 15.25 5.87
N SER A 24 -16.59 14.00 6.10
CA SER A 24 -17.71 13.73 6.99
C SER A 24 -17.37 13.91 8.46
N THR A 25 -16.11 13.68 8.85
CA THR A 25 -15.68 13.74 10.25
C THR A 25 -14.57 14.75 10.49
N GLY A 26 -13.95 15.26 9.44
CA GLY A 26 -12.81 16.16 9.54
C GLY A 26 -11.53 15.48 10.04
N ARG A 27 -11.52 14.17 10.12
CA ARG A 27 -10.36 13.43 10.61
C ARG A 27 -9.38 13.14 9.48
N VAL A 28 -8.10 13.08 9.82
CA VAL A 28 -7.05 12.68 8.89
C VAL A 28 -6.87 11.18 9.02
N GLN A 29 -6.95 10.49 7.89
CA GLN A 29 -6.75 9.04 7.82
C GLN A 29 -5.56 8.74 6.93
N THR A 30 -4.65 7.87 7.39
CA THR A 30 -3.54 7.41 6.58
C THR A 30 -3.98 6.18 5.79
N ILE A 31 -3.84 6.25 4.48
CA ILE A 31 -4.11 5.11 3.60
C ILE A 31 -2.82 4.61 2.99
N TYR A 32 -2.81 3.35 2.61
CA TYR A 32 -1.65 2.71 1.99
C TYR A 32 -2.05 2.19 0.62
N TYR A 33 -1.13 2.32 -0.33
CA TYR A 33 -1.36 1.82 -1.67
C TYR A 33 -0.04 1.38 -2.30
N PHE A 34 -0.13 0.55 -3.31
CA PHE A 34 1.03 0.10 -4.05
C PHE A 34 1.09 0.77 -5.42
N SER A 35 2.31 1.08 -5.85
CA SER A 35 2.52 1.65 -7.18
C SER A 35 3.67 0.93 -7.86
N LYS A 36 3.71 1.01 -9.17
CA LYS A 36 4.80 0.41 -9.95
C LYS A 36 6.08 1.22 -9.84
N ASP A 37 5.98 2.48 -9.49
CA ASP A 37 7.11 3.38 -9.41
C ASP A 37 7.50 3.64 -7.96
N SER A 38 8.80 3.79 -7.72
CA SER A 38 9.29 4.25 -6.44
C SER A 38 8.95 5.74 -6.30
N ARG A 39 8.31 6.10 -5.19
CA ARG A 39 7.88 7.48 -4.93
C ARG A 39 8.45 7.99 -3.63
N SER A 40 8.49 9.31 -3.48
CA SER A 40 8.93 9.94 -2.24
C SER A 40 8.01 9.62 -1.07
N THR A 41 6.78 9.21 -1.34
CA THR A 41 5.81 8.82 -0.31
C THR A 41 5.97 7.35 0.13
N GLY A 42 7.00 6.67 -0.35
CA GLY A 42 7.28 5.29 0.03
C GLY A 42 7.41 5.12 1.53
N CYS A 43 6.90 4.02 2.05
CA CYS A 43 6.94 3.73 3.49
C CYS A 43 7.17 2.25 3.72
N ASN A 44 7.56 1.91 4.96
CA ASN A 44 7.74 0.52 5.36
C ASN A 44 6.38 -0.13 5.62
N LEU A 45 6.36 -1.47 5.56
CA LEU A 45 5.15 -2.21 5.89
C LEU A 45 4.78 -1.95 7.34
N PRO A 46 3.56 -1.44 7.61
CA PRO A 46 3.15 -1.17 8.98
C PRO A 46 2.94 -2.45 9.77
N SER A 47 3.21 -2.35 11.07
CA SER A 47 3.03 -3.46 12.00
C SER A 47 1.54 -3.86 12.06
N GLY A 48 1.27 -5.16 12.09
CA GLY A 48 -0.09 -5.66 12.16
C GLY A 48 -0.82 -5.69 10.83
N LYS A 49 -0.14 -5.39 9.74
CA LYS A 49 -0.71 -5.45 8.40
C LYS A 49 -0.05 -6.55 7.59
N VAL A 50 -0.82 -7.16 6.70
CA VAL A 50 -0.31 -8.18 5.78
C VAL A 50 -0.63 -7.78 4.34
N VAL A 51 0.21 -8.26 3.43
CA VAL A 51 0.03 -7.99 2.01
C VAL A 51 -0.75 -9.14 1.39
N ILE A 52 -1.81 -8.80 0.67
CA ILE A 52 -2.57 -9.77 -0.11
C ILE A 52 -2.58 -9.34 -1.56
N GLU A 53 -2.77 -10.31 -2.46
CA GLU A 53 -2.85 -10.04 -3.89
C GLU A 53 -4.27 -10.25 -4.37
N ASN A 54 -4.71 -9.38 -5.29
CA ASN A 54 -5.95 -9.58 -6.01
C ASN A 54 -5.73 -10.69 -7.03
N SER A 55 -6.50 -11.77 -6.93
CA SER A 55 -6.34 -12.94 -7.81
C SER A 55 -6.64 -12.61 -9.27
N LYS A 56 -7.42 -11.59 -9.55
CA LYS A 56 -7.76 -11.21 -10.91
C LYS A 56 -6.70 -10.35 -11.58
N THR A 57 -6.15 -9.39 -10.83
CA THR A 57 -5.22 -8.42 -11.40
C THR A 57 -3.79 -8.61 -10.93
N GLY A 58 -3.58 -9.33 -9.83
CA GLY A 58 -2.27 -9.47 -9.21
C GLY A 58 -1.82 -8.24 -8.46
N LEU A 59 -2.70 -7.27 -8.28
CA LEU A 59 -2.37 -6.02 -7.58
C LEU A 59 -2.32 -6.28 -6.08
N PRO A 60 -1.19 -5.94 -5.43
CA PRO A 60 -1.09 -6.11 -3.98
C PRO A 60 -1.87 -5.03 -3.23
N MET A 61 -2.35 -5.39 -2.05
CA MET A 61 -3.01 -4.46 -1.15
C MET A 61 -2.79 -4.90 0.29
N LEU A 62 -2.99 -3.99 1.23
CA LEU A 62 -2.83 -4.27 2.64
C LEU A 62 -4.17 -4.57 3.29
N LYS A 63 -4.14 -5.48 4.24
CA LYS A 63 -5.29 -5.72 5.10
C LYS A 63 -4.82 -5.96 6.53
N ASN A 64 -5.73 -5.89 7.48
CA ASN A 64 -5.41 -6.17 8.87
C ASN A 64 -5.09 -7.66 9.04
N GLY A 65 -3.91 -7.92 9.58
CA GLY A 65 -3.45 -9.28 9.81
C GLY A 65 -3.95 -9.86 11.11
#